data_ff130c7462ef829f13a5d89571a73891
#
_entry.id   ff130c7462ef829f13a5d89571a73891
#
_cell.length_a   1.000
_cell.length_b   1.000
_cell.length_c   1.000
_cell.angle_alpha   90.00
_cell.angle_beta   90.00
_cell.angle_gamma   90.00
#
_symmetry.space_group_name_H-M   'P 1'
#
loop_
_entity.id
_entity.type
_entity.pdbx_description
1 polymer ?
#
loop_
_entity_poly.entity_id
_entity_poly.type
_entity_poly.pdbx_seq_one_letter_code
_entity_poly.pdbx_strand_id
1 'polypeptide(L)'
;RVGFADLDRPAGELSGGWRKRLAIAVALARDPELLLLDEPTNHLDLEGILWLEKLLAGSRLSYAVISHDRAFLQNVSSRMLEVAPHYPGGLFAVAGSYRDFLEQRAAFLEARAQYRSSLANRVRRELEWLSRGPKARTTKAQARIQQAERLEDELATLEAQRPSAQVGLDLVG
;
A
#
# COMPACT_ATOMS: atom_id res chain seq x y z
N ARG A 1 -6.39 21.04 22.56
CA ARG A 1 -5.27 21.77 23.21
C ARG A 1 -3.98 21.04 22.94
N VAL A 2 -2.94 21.76 22.51
CA VAL A 2 -1.66 21.18 22.07
C VAL A 2 -0.72 20.86 23.25
N GLY A 3 -1.03 21.37 24.44
CA GLY A 3 -0.34 21.05 25.70
C GLY A 3 0.92 21.88 25.96
N PHE A 4 1.12 23.03 25.29
CA PHE A 4 2.23 23.94 25.62
C PHE A 4 2.02 24.53 27.00
N ALA A 5 3.05 24.40 27.86
CA ALA A 5 3.05 24.98 29.21
C ALA A 5 3.48 26.45 29.19
N ASP A 6 4.38 26.82 28.28
CA ASP A 6 4.91 28.17 28.10
C ASP A 6 4.72 28.57 26.64
N LEU A 7 3.91 29.62 26.42
CA LEU A 7 3.59 30.13 25.08
C LEU A 7 4.60 31.24 24.63
N ASP A 8 5.39 31.78 25.53
CA ASP A 8 6.37 32.83 25.24
C ASP A 8 7.73 32.26 24.85
N ARG A 9 7.91 30.93 25.00
CA ARG A 9 9.16 30.28 24.67
C ARG A 9 9.44 30.32 23.17
N PRO A 10 10.63 30.75 22.72
CA PRO A 10 10.99 30.79 21.32
C PRO A 10 10.90 29.38 20.66
N ALA A 11 10.28 29.27 19.46
CA ALA A 11 10.12 28.01 18.76
C ALA A 11 11.47 27.31 18.46
N GLY A 12 12.56 28.06 18.32
CA GLY A 12 13.91 27.56 18.12
C GLY A 12 14.48 26.77 19.30
N GLU A 13 13.98 26.99 20.52
CA GLU A 13 14.40 26.31 21.75
C GLU A 13 13.58 25.02 22.03
N LEU A 14 12.56 24.75 21.24
CA LEU A 14 11.74 23.58 21.39
C LEU A 14 12.49 22.31 20.92
N SER A 15 12.25 21.18 21.60
CA SER A 15 12.72 19.89 21.11
C SER A 15 12.08 19.53 19.75
N GLY A 16 12.64 18.57 19.03
CA GLY A 16 12.10 18.12 17.74
C GLY A 16 10.63 17.74 17.82
N GLY A 17 10.23 16.98 18.85
CA GLY A 17 8.85 16.59 19.09
C GLY A 17 7.92 17.78 19.33
N TRP A 18 8.34 18.75 20.15
CA TRP A 18 7.57 19.96 20.42
C TRP A 18 7.44 20.85 19.20
N ARG A 19 8.50 20.95 18.37
CA ARG A 19 8.42 21.66 17.08
C ARG A 19 7.41 21.00 16.14
N LYS A 20 7.36 19.68 16.11
CA LYS A 20 6.39 18.95 15.30
C LYS A 20 4.96 19.16 15.81
N ARG A 21 4.73 19.10 17.14
CA ARG A 21 3.43 19.45 17.75
C ARG A 21 3.00 20.87 17.38
N LEU A 22 3.95 21.84 17.43
CA LEU A 22 3.68 23.22 17.03
C LEU A 22 3.27 23.32 15.56
N ALA A 23 3.99 22.65 14.66
CA ALA A 23 3.68 22.67 13.23
C ALA A 23 2.27 22.13 12.95
N ILE A 24 1.88 21.02 13.60
CA ILE A 24 0.52 20.46 13.51
C ILE A 24 -0.51 21.47 14.06
N ALA A 25 -0.22 22.11 15.20
CA ALA A 25 -1.11 23.11 15.77
C ALA A 25 -1.33 24.31 14.84
N VAL A 26 -0.28 24.80 14.19
CA VAL A 26 -0.35 25.88 13.20
C VAL A 26 -1.17 25.48 11.98
N ALA A 27 -0.98 24.24 11.51
CA ALA A 27 -1.78 23.72 10.41
C ALA A 27 -3.28 23.67 10.75
N LEU A 28 -3.60 23.18 11.95
CA LEU A 28 -4.98 23.07 12.44
C LEU A 28 -5.63 24.45 12.71
N ALA A 29 -4.85 25.43 13.14
CA ALA A 29 -5.35 26.79 13.39
C ALA A 29 -5.85 27.50 12.12
N ARG A 30 -5.50 26.99 10.94
CA ARG A 30 -5.98 27.45 9.64
C ARG A 30 -7.32 26.86 9.21
N ASP A 31 -7.91 26.01 10.04
CA ASP A 31 -9.15 25.28 9.78
C ASP A 31 -9.18 24.58 8.39
N PRO A 32 -8.22 23.67 8.13
CA PRO A 32 -8.09 23.05 6.82
C PRO A 32 -9.20 22.02 6.57
N GLU A 33 -9.67 21.91 5.34
CA GLU A 33 -10.60 20.85 4.91
C GLU A 33 -9.92 19.47 4.90
N LEU A 34 -8.62 19.43 4.61
CA LEU A 34 -7.81 18.22 4.55
C LEU A 34 -6.43 18.49 5.18
N LEU A 35 -6.02 17.62 6.11
CA LEU A 35 -4.71 17.63 6.72
C LEU A 35 -3.85 16.51 6.12
N LEU A 36 -2.69 16.88 5.56
CA LEU A 36 -1.71 15.94 5.04
C LEU A 36 -0.56 15.81 6.04
N LEU A 37 -0.28 14.58 6.49
CA LEU A 37 0.74 14.27 7.47
C LEU A 37 1.75 13.29 6.87
N ASP A 38 2.99 13.72 6.78
CA ASP A 38 4.11 12.89 6.34
C ASP A 38 5.00 12.52 7.53
N GLU A 39 5.06 11.22 7.83
CA GLU A 39 5.78 10.64 8.96
C GLU A 39 5.58 11.44 10.27
N PRO A 40 4.33 11.62 10.71
CA PRO A 40 4.06 12.51 11.84
C PRO A 40 4.56 11.99 13.19
N THR A 41 4.80 10.69 13.32
CA THR A 41 5.31 10.05 14.54
C THR A 41 6.82 10.21 14.70
N ASN A 42 7.57 10.52 13.63
CA ASN A 42 9.01 10.72 13.72
C ASN A 42 9.37 11.85 14.69
N HIS A 43 10.31 11.57 15.58
CA HIS A 43 10.78 12.49 16.64
C HIS A 43 9.76 12.81 17.75
N LEU A 44 8.59 12.16 17.75
CA LEU A 44 7.67 12.22 18.87
C LEU A 44 8.05 11.14 19.91
N ASP A 45 7.93 11.52 21.16
CA ASP A 45 7.90 10.56 22.27
C ASP A 45 6.53 9.85 22.33
N LEU A 46 6.41 8.82 23.17
CA LEU A 46 5.17 8.08 23.32
C LEU A 46 3.98 8.98 23.66
N GLU A 47 4.20 9.98 24.53
CA GLU A 47 3.15 10.93 24.89
C GLU A 47 2.71 11.76 23.67
N GLY A 48 3.66 12.14 22.81
CA GLY A 48 3.40 12.84 21.55
C GLY A 48 2.58 12.02 20.57
N ILE A 49 2.89 10.73 20.43
CA ILE A 49 2.15 9.83 19.58
C ILE A 49 0.71 9.66 20.09
N LEU A 50 0.53 9.37 21.38
CA LEU A 50 -0.79 9.23 21.99
C LEU A 50 -1.62 10.52 21.91
N TRP A 51 -0.98 11.68 22.03
CA TRP A 51 -1.63 12.97 21.82
C TRP A 51 -2.13 13.11 20.37
N LEU A 52 -1.29 12.75 19.38
CA LEU A 52 -1.64 12.83 17.96
C LEU A 52 -2.79 11.86 17.61
N GLU A 53 -2.76 10.64 18.11
CA GLU A 53 -3.85 9.66 17.95
C GLU A 53 -5.18 10.22 18.47
N LYS A 54 -5.19 10.76 19.69
CA LYS A 54 -6.39 11.39 20.29
C LYS A 54 -6.88 12.58 19.47
N LEU A 55 -5.96 13.38 18.95
CA LEU A 55 -6.29 14.54 18.12
C LEU A 55 -7.00 14.10 16.84
N LEU A 56 -6.46 13.12 16.13
CA LEU A 56 -7.02 12.63 14.87
C LEU A 56 -8.34 11.90 15.08
N ALA A 57 -8.43 11.01 16.09
CA ALA A 57 -9.64 10.27 16.40
C ALA A 57 -10.81 11.16 16.88
N GLY A 58 -10.49 12.26 17.57
CA GLY A 58 -11.49 13.21 18.10
C GLY A 58 -11.90 14.31 17.11
N SER A 59 -11.24 14.42 15.96
CA SER A 59 -11.49 15.48 14.98
C SER A 59 -12.52 15.04 13.94
N ARG A 60 -13.31 16.00 13.41
CA ARG A 60 -14.13 15.81 12.19
C ARG A 60 -13.34 16.12 10.91
N LEU A 61 -12.06 16.36 11.06
CA LEU A 61 -11.16 16.74 10.00
C LEU A 61 -10.87 15.53 9.10
N SER A 62 -10.91 15.73 7.79
CA SER A 62 -10.36 14.76 6.85
C SER A 62 -8.84 14.82 6.90
N TYR A 63 -8.19 13.67 6.96
CA TYR A 63 -6.72 13.61 6.94
C TYR A 63 -6.19 12.45 6.11
N ALA A 64 -5.00 12.62 5.57
CA ALA A 64 -4.21 11.57 4.97
C ALA A 64 -2.84 11.51 5.66
N VAL A 65 -2.43 10.30 6.01
CA VAL A 65 -1.17 10.05 6.75
C VAL A 65 -0.31 9.09 5.97
N ILE A 66 0.97 9.42 5.84
CA ILE A 66 2.03 8.49 5.45
C ILE A 66 2.83 8.19 6.70
N SER A 67 2.95 6.92 7.09
CA SER A 67 3.75 6.50 8.25
C SER A 67 4.22 5.06 8.12
N HIS A 68 5.37 4.76 8.73
CA HIS A 68 5.87 3.41 8.96
C HIS A 68 5.49 2.85 10.32
N ASP A 69 4.90 3.65 11.20
CA ASP A 69 4.42 3.25 12.52
C ASP A 69 3.09 2.49 12.40
N ARG A 70 3.19 1.16 12.49
CA ARG A 70 2.04 0.26 12.33
C ARG A 70 1.01 0.40 13.46
N ALA A 71 1.48 0.65 14.68
CA ALA A 71 0.60 0.83 15.83
C ALA A 71 -0.22 2.11 15.68
N PHE A 72 0.44 3.20 15.29
CA PHE A 72 -0.21 4.45 14.97
C PHE A 72 -1.24 4.30 13.84
N LEU A 73 -0.85 3.68 12.71
CA LEU A 73 -1.77 3.44 11.59
C LEU A 73 -2.97 2.60 12.00
N GLN A 74 -2.77 1.57 12.84
CA GLN A 74 -3.86 0.74 13.36
C GLN A 74 -4.89 1.54 14.16
N ASN A 75 -4.43 2.57 14.89
CA ASN A 75 -5.27 3.35 15.80
C ASN A 75 -5.99 4.51 15.09
N VAL A 76 -5.41 5.06 14.01
CA VAL A 76 -5.94 6.26 13.37
C VAL A 76 -6.59 6.00 12.02
N SER A 77 -6.29 4.88 11.34
CA SER A 77 -6.79 4.67 9.99
C SER A 77 -8.19 4.05 9.96
N SER A 78 -9.05 4.57 9.11
CA SER A 78 -10.33 3.97 8.70
C SER A 78 -10.31 3.49 7.25
N ARG A 79 -9.26 3.85 6.51
CA ARG A 79 -9.01 3.42 5.13
C ARG A 79 -7.51 3.39 4.88
N MET A 80 -7.06 2.32 4.25
CA MET A 80 -5.65 2.14 3.89
C MET A 80 -5.47 2.16 2.38
N LEU A 81 -4.35 2.75 1.94
CA LEU A 81 -3.96 2.85 0.54
C LEU A 81 -2.51 2.40 0.39
N GLU A 82 -2.23 1.53 -0.56
CA GLU A 82 -0.86 1.18 -0.98
C GLU A 82 -0.70 1.51 -2.46
N VAL A 83 0.34 2.26 -2.78
CA VAL A 83 0.69 2.62 -4.16
C VAL A 83 1.85 1.75 -4.60
N ALA A 84 1.61 0.89 -5.59
CA ALA A 84 2.66 0.06 -6.16
C ALA A 84 2.30 -0.38 -7.59
N PRO A 85 3.28 -0.51 -8.50
CA PRO A 85 3.03 -0.83 -9.91
C PRO A 85 2.43 -2.21 -10.14
N HIS A 86 2.52 -3.10 -9.18
CA HIS A 86 1.95 -4.46 -9.28
C HIS A 86 0.44 -4.52 -9.02
N TYR A 87 -0.17 -3.44 -8.55
CA TYR A 87 -1.62 -3.37 -8.41
C TYR A 87 -2.30 -2.90 -9.69
N PRO A 88 -3.52 -3.34 -9.99
CA PRO A 88 -4.32 -2.78 -11.08
C PRO A 88 -4.50 -1.27 -10.89
N GLY A 89 -4.10 -0.48 -11.89
CA GLY A 89 -4.13 0.98 -11.76
C GLY A 89 -3.11 1.57 -10.78
N GLY A 90 -2.15 0.78 -10.28
CA GLY A 90 -1.09 1.24 -9.39
C GLY A 90 -1.51 1.46 -7.94
N LEU A 91 -2.74 1.12 -7.56
CA LEU A 91 -3.31 1.41 -6.24
C LEU A 91 -4.07 0.22 -5.68
N PHE A 92 -3.85 -0.07 -4.39
CA PHE A 92 -4.65 -1.01 -3.61
C PHE A 92 -5.28 -0.27 -2.42
N ALA A 93 -6.60 -0.28 -2.34
CA ALA A 93 -7.36 0.45 -1.34
C ALA A 93 -8.26 -0.49 -0.55
N VAL A 94 -8.21 -0.37 0.77
CA VAL A 94 -9.01 -1.16 1.71
C VAL A 94 -9.70 -0.23 2.70
N ALA A 95 -11.00 -0.36 2.85
CA ALA A 95 -11.73 0.25 3.95
C ALA A 95 -11.55 -0.63 5.19
N GLY A 96 -11.17 -0.01 6.30
CA GLY A 96 -10.89 -0.70 7.54
C GLY A 96 -9.56 -0.30 8.17
N SER A 97 -9.16 -1.05 9.18
CA SER A 97 -7.93 -0.87 9.93
C SER A 97 -6.69 -1.36 9.16
N TYR A 98 -5.51 -1.09 9.70
CA TYR A 98 -4.25 -1.64 9.19
C TYR A 98 -4.24 -3.18 9.16
N ARG A 99 -4.89 -3.84 10.12
CA ARG A 99 -5.03 -5.30 10.14
C ARG A 99 -5.87 -5.80 8.95
N ASP A 100 -7.03 -5.18 8.72
CA ASP A 100 -7.92 -5.55 7.60
C ASP A 100 -7.19 -5.38 6.26
N PHE A 101 -6.39 -4.33 6.16
CA PHE A 101 -5.54 -4.10 4.99
C PHE A 101 -4.53 -5.23 4.78
N LEU A 102 -3.81 -5.66 5.83
CA LEU A 102 -2.82 -6.75 5.71
C LEU A 102 -3.47 -8.07 5.28
N GLU A 103 -4.63 -8.40 5.85
CA GLU A 103 -5.37 -9.63 5.51
C GLU A 103 -5.83 -9.60 4.03
N GLN A 104 -6.45 -8.52 3.60
CA GLN A 104 -6.91 -8.38 2.22
C GLN A 104 -5.76 -8.31 1.21
N ARG A 105 -4.67 -7.63 1.58
CA ARG A 105 -3.44 -7.61 0.79
C ARG A 105 -2.85 -9.00 0.61
N ALA A 106 -2.75 -9.78 1.67
CA ALA A 106 -2.24 -11.16 1.62
C ALA A 106 -3.12 -12.02 0.70
N ALA A 107 -4.43 -11.98 0.88
CA ALA A 107 -5.38 -12.71 0.04
C ALA A 107 -5.29 -12.32 -1.44
N PHE A 108 -5.17 -11.02 -1.73
CA PHE A 108 -5.00 -10.53 -3.10
C PHE A 108 -3.72 -11.05 -3.75
N LEU A 109 -2.59 -10.98 -3.04
CA LEU A 109 -1.30 -11.43 -3.56
C LEU A 109 -1.27 -12.95 -3.76
N GLU A 110 -1.89 -13.71 -2.86
CA GLU A 110 -2.03 -15.16 -2.99
C GLU A 110 -2.88 -15.54 -4.20
N ALA A 111 -4.07 -14.95 -4.34
CA ALA A 111 -4.94 -15.19 -5.49
C ALA A 111 -4.24 -14.88 -6.82
N ARG A 112 -3.48 -13.80 -6.85
CA ARG A 112 -2.69 -13.42 -8.03
C ARG A 112 -1.57 -14.41 -8.32
N ALA A 113 -0.90 -14.93 -7.30
CA ALA A 113 0.13 -15.97 -7.44
C ALA A 113 -0.46 -17.29 -7.98
N GLN A 114 -1.61 -17.69 -7.46
CA GLN A 114 -2.35 -18.87 -7.94
C GLN A 114 -2.80 -18.70 -9.39
N TYR A 115 -3.36 -17.55 -9.75
CA TYR A 115 -3.76 -17.25 -11.12
C TYR A 115 -2.57 -17.34 -12.09
N ARG A 116 -1.44 -16.71 -11.75
CA ARG A 116 -0.21 -16.77 -12.56
C ARG A 116 0.28 -18.22 -12.74
N SER A 117 0.30 -19.01 -11.66
CA SER A 117 0.71 -20.43 -11.72
C SER A 117 -0.21 -21.25 -12.65
N SER A 118 -1.51 -21.03 -12.55
CA SER A 118 -2.50 -21.66 -13.43
C SER A 118 -2.29 -21.26 -14.89
N LEU A 119 -2.06 -19.96 -15.14
CA LEU A 119 -1.81 -19.44 -16.49
C LEU A 119 -0.52 -20.01 -17.08
N ALA A 120 0.57 -20.05 -16.30
CA ALA A 120 1.84 -20.64 -16.73
C ALA A 120 1.69 -22.14 -17.10
N ASN A 121 0.89 -22.88 -16.34
CA ASN A 121 0.57 -24.27 -16.65
C ASN A 121 -0.26 -24.42 -17.93
N ARG A 122 -1.16 -23.46 -18.22
CA ARG A 122 -1.92 -23.44 -19.49
C ARG A 122 -0.99 -23.14 -20.67
N VAL A 123 -0.17 -22.10 -20.57
CA VAL A 123 0.83 -21.74 -21.60
C VAL A 123 1.72 -22.94 -21.89
N ARG A 124 2.28 -23.59 -20.87
CA ARG A 124 3.14 -24.77 -21.07
C ARG A 124 2.43 -25.87 -21.85
N ARG A 125 1.16 -26.20 -21.52
CA ARG A 125 0.38 -27.20 -22.25
C ARG A 125 0.14 -26.84 -23.71
N GLU A 126 -0.13 -25.57 -24.00
CA GLU A 126 -0.33 -25.11 -25.38
C GLU A 126 0.99 -25.17 -26.19
N LEU A 127 2.11 -24.78 -25.58
CA LEU A 127 3.44 -24.88 -26.20
C LEU A 127 3.85 -26.35 -26.45
N GLU A 128 3.59 -27.26 -25.51
CA GLU A 128 3.81 -28.70 -25.71
C GLU A 128 2.97 -29.25 -26.85
N TRP A 129 1.72 -28.80 -27.01
CA TRP A 129 0.89 -29.21 -28.12
C TRP A 129 1.44 -28.67 -29.46
N LEU A 130 1.88 -27.40 -29.49
CA LEU A 130 2.49 -26.80 -30.68
C LEU A 130 3.78 -27.53 -31.11
N SER A 131 4.61 -27.95 -30.15
CA SER A 131 5.87 -28.67 -30.42
C SER A 131 5.66 -30.04 -31.07
N ARG A 132 4.48 -30.66 -30.89
CA ARG A 132 4.12 -31.95 -31.54
C ARG A 132 3.73 -31.81 -33.02
N GLY A 133 3.87 -30.62 -33.61
CA GLY A 133 3.66 -30.37 -35.04
C GLY A 133 2.21 -30.58 -35.49
N PRO A 134 1.21 -29.87 -34.91
CA PRO A 134 -0.15 -29.99 -35.41
C PRO A 134 -0.22 -29.56 -36.86
N LYS A 135 -1.05 -30.26 -37.67
CA LYS A 135 -1.26 -29.88 -39.08
C LYS A 135 -1.81 -28.45 -39.14
N ALA A 136 -0.92 -27.49 -39.38
CA ALA A 136 -1.15 -26.03 -39.27
C ALA A 136 -2.18 -25.46 -40.28
N ARG A 137 -2.70 -26.31 -41.17
CA ARG A 137 -3.60 -25.88 -42.28
C ARG A 137 -5.09 -25.85 -41.92
N THR A 138 -5.46 -26.12 -40.66
CA THR A 138 -6.87 -26.06 -40.27
C THR A 138 -7.16 -24.79 -39.51
N THR A 139 -8.31 -24.14 -39.73
CA THR A 139 -8.79 -22.97 -39.00
C THR A 139 -8.72 -23.14 -37.47
N LYS A 140 -8.97 -24.40 -37.00
CA LYS A 140 -8.84 -24.76 -35.59
C LYS A 140 -7.41 -24.66 -35.07
N ALA A 141 -6.40 -25.06 -35.86
CA ALA A 141 -5.00 -24.98 -35.46
C ALA A 141 -4.54 -23.49 -35.35
N GLN A 142 -4.94 -22.67 -36.32
CA GLN A 142 -4.64 -21.24 -36.29
C GLN A 142 -5.26 -20.52 -35.10
N ALA A 143 -6.54 -20.80 -34.80
CA ALA A 143 -7.20 -20.21 -33.62
C ALA A 143 -6.49 -20.60 -32.32
N ARG A 144 -5.96 -21.82 -32.21
CA ARG A 144 -5.26 -22.30 -31.01
C ARG A 144 -3.86 -21.69 -30.89
N ILE A 145 -3.16 -21.44 -32.01
CA ILE A 145 -1.89 -20.71 -32.03
C ILE A 145 -2.11 -19.29 -31.50
N GLN A 146 -3.09 -18.56 -32.05
CA GLN A 146 -3.42 -17.22 -31.57
C GLN A 146 -3.82 -17.18 -30.10
N GLN A 147 -4.49 -18.24 -29.61
CA GLN A 147 -4.82 -18.36 -28.19
C GLN A 147 -3.56 -18.56 -27.34
N ALA A 148 -2.59 -19.36 -27.79
CA ALA A 148 -1.32 -19.56 -27.09
C ALA A 148 -0.54 -18.25 -26.98
N GLU A 149 -0.41 -17.50 -28.06
CA GLU A 149 0.25 -16.19 -28.11
C GLU A 149 -0.39 -15.23 -27.10
N ARG A 150 -1.72 -15.14 -27.06
CA ARG A 150 -2.43 -14.27 -26.08
C ARG A 150 -2.16 -14.69 -24.62
N LEU A 151 -2.09 -15.98 -24.34
CA LEU A 151 -1.80 -16.49 -22.99
C LEU A 151 -0.34 -16.18 -22.60
N GLU A 152 0.61 -16.24 -23.54
CA GLU A 152 2.01 -15.86 -23.33
C GLU A 152 2.13 -14.37 -23.03
N ASP A 153 1.49 -13.51 -23.80
CA ASP A 153 1.48 -12.06 -23.58
C ASP A 153 0.88 -11.69 -22.23
N GLU A 154 -0.22 -12.36 -21.85
CA GLU A 154 -0.86 -12.17 -20.55
C GLU A 154 0.09 -12.60 -19.41
N LEU A 155 0.75 -13.76 -19.56
CA LEU A 155 1.70 -14.26 -18.57
C LEU A 155 2.90 -13.30 -18.44
N ALA A 156 3.47 -12.82 -19.55
CA ALA A 156 4.56 -11.87 -19.56
C ALA A 156 4.18 -10.56 -18.85
N THR A 157 2.97 -10.07 -19.09
CA THR A 157 2.45 -8.88 -18.40
C THR A 157 2.34 -9.08 -16.89
N LEU A 158 1.83 -10.24 -16.45
CA LEU A 158 1.73 -10.59 -15.02
C LEU A 158 3.10 -10.79 -14.37
N GLU A 159 4.08 -11.29 -15.11
CA GLU A 159 5.45 -11.46 -14.63
C GLU A 159 6.18 -10.12 -14.48
N ALA A 160 6.00 -9.21 -15.42
CA ALA A 160 6.55 -7.85 -15.34
C ALA A 160 6.00 -7.05 -14.16
N GLN A 161 4.78 -7.36 -13.72
CA GLN A 161 4.12 -6.74 -12.59
C GLN A 161 4.35 -7.50 -11.27
N ARG A 162 5.37 -8.34 -11.16
CA ARG A 162 5.72 -8.97 -9.88
C ARG A 162 6.09 -7.91 -8.84
N PRO A 163 5.63 -8.05 -7.58
CA PRO A 163 6.23 -7.31 -6.49
C PRO A 163 7.74 -7.59 -6.51
N SER A 164 8.55 -6.55 -6.52
CA SER A 164 10.00 -6.74 -6.34
C SER A 164 10.21 -7.50 -5.03
N ALA A 165 11.11 -8.48 -5.02
CA ALA A 165 11.42 -9.30 -3.83
C ALA A 165 12.08 -8.51 -2.68
N GLN A 166 12.10 -7.20 -2.76
CA GLN A 166 12.58 -6.27 -1.75
C GLN A 166 11.41 -5.59 -1.05
N VAL A 167 10.85 -6.25 -0.12
CA VAL A 167 10.64 -5.85 1.26
C VAL A 167 10.45 -7.14 2.04
N GLY A 168 11.52 -7.88 2.21
CA GLY A 168 11.66 -8.77 3.33
C GLY A 168 11.71 -7.89 4.56
N LEU A 169 10.58 -7.66 5.18
CA LEU A 169 10.52 -7.24 6.55
C LEU A 169 10.97 -8.44 7.35
N ASP A 170 12.26 -8.49 7.68
CA ASP A 170 12.78 -9.35 8.70
C ASP A 170 12.01 -9.06 10.00
N LEU A 171 11.03 -9.89 10.27
CA LEU A 171 10.43 -10.01 11.58
C LEU A 171 11.43 -10.79 12.43
N VAL A 172 12.37 -10.09 13.03
CA VAL A 172 13.16 -10.63 14.14
C VAL A 172 12.76 -9.88 15.41
N GLY A 173 12.27 -10.69 16.36
CA GLY A 173 12.22 -10.39 17.78
C GLY A 173 10.97 -9.77 18.31
#